data_90dbed0ea02922e2a056b2759f88f902
#
_entry.id   90dbed0ea02922e2a056b2759f88f902
#
_cell.length_a   1.000
_cell.length_b   1.000
_cell.length_c   1.000
_cell.angle_alpha   90.00
_cell.angle_beta   90.00
_cell.angle_gamma   90.00
#
_symmetry.space_group_name_H-M   'P 1'
#
loop_
_entity.id
_entity.type
_entity.pdbx_description
1 polymer ?
#
loop_
_entity_poly.entity_id
_entity_poly.type
_entity_poly.pdbx_seq_one_letter_code
_entity_poly.pdbx_strand_id
1 'polypeptide(L)'
;MIMTKKIVNIINFVRAADFRVDARELLDTYLQELELARSYPLPCTFLLQYDALAKPEYTAPLLDSAGDSKIEVGVWIELCREIVERAGIEWRGRPGVDWDWHVDPDMLMAYTPDERYRLIDLIMEKFREVFGYYPRSAGSWLIDSRSVEYMSEKYGLDAVCVCKEQYGTDGYTLWGGYYNQGYYPSKKNMFLPAQTKAEQVATPIFKMLGPDPIYQYDDGFDEHYNPSALQHVMTLEPTWGCGANPDWVDWYFDTIYENESLEFAYCQTGQENSFTWKNIAPGLKMQYEKLMALVNAGKIEVMKLCDTGKWFKSKFASTPPTAMSALSDWKGEGRQSVWYNCKNYRVNWYREAGRLGIRDMFGFDENYTERYYDTPSHGNTADYDALPLLDGYRWSGNDIRAMLAFTDSAGRLLDGSITSSENANGRLRLAFDLDGHAAEALMGETGIEIDTGAVGVELRMSVNSYADTTLSQTDVVTIKYSHNGASYFLRADGATLILGERSLRIIPDGTKFSIKFESRG
;
A
#
# COMPACT_ATOMS: atom_id res chain seq x y z
N MET A 1 12.01 9.18 25.54
CA MET A 1 11.12 8.83 24.42
C MET A 1 12.01 8.31 23.29
N ILE A 2 11.85 7.07 22.86
CA ILE A 2 12.59 6.55 21.69
C ILE A 2 11.94 7.26 20.50
N MET A 3 12.73 8.02 19.73
CA MET A 3 12.18 8.68 18.55
C MET A 3 11.76 7.63 17.52
N THR A 4 10.55 7.76 17.01
CA THR A 4 10.01 6.93 15.91
C THR A 4 10.91 7.04 14.69
N LYS A 5 11.33 5.92 14.10
CA LYS A 5 12.20 5.93 12.93
C LYS A 5 11.39 6.35 11.69
N LYS A 6 11.92 7.31 10.95
CA LYS A 6 11.31 7.91 9.76
C LYS A 6 12.18 7.57 8.55
N ILE A 7 11.69 6.71 7.66
CA ILE A 7 12.48 6.10 6.60
C ILE A 7 11.94 6.51 5.23
N VAL A 8 12.88 6.81 4.31
CA VAL A 8 12.61 6.94 2.87
C VAL A 8 13.49 5.95 2.12
N ASN A 9 12.91 5.22 1.18
CA ASN A 9 13.68 4.52 0.16
C ASN A 9 13.59 5.28 -1.17
N ILE A 10 14.73 5.42 -1.85
CA ILE A 10 14.79 5.88 -3.23
C ILE A 10 14.99 4.64 -4.08
N ILE A 11 13.98 4.27 -4.89
CA ILE A 11 14.00 3.04 -5.70
C ILE A 11 13.72 3.38 -7.15
N ASN A 12 14.65 3.01 -8.04
CA ASN A 12 14.48 3.15 -9.48
C ASN A 12 14.31 1.76 -10.10
N PHE A 13 13.33 1.60 -10.97
CA PHE A 13 13.07 0.37 -11.70
C PHE A 13 13.67 0.49 -13.09
N VAL A 14 14.37 -0.53 -13.56
CA VAL A 14 15.12 -0.45 -14.80
C VAL A 14 14.75 -1.60 -15.72
N ARG A 15 14.19 -1.26 -16.88
CA ARG A 15 13.92 -2.19 -17.97
C ARG A 15 14.67 -1.75 -19.24
N ALA A 16 14.97 -2.72 -20.10
CA ALA A 16 15.68 -2.49 -21.36
C ALA A 16 14.80 -2.70 -22.60
N ALA A 17 13.52 -3.04 -22.40
CA ALA A 17 12.51 -3.14 -23.44
C ALA A 17 11.19 -2.52 -22.97
N ASP A 18 10.65 -1.64 -23.77
CA ASP A 18 9.29 -1.10 -23.65
C ASP A 18 8.83 -0.69 -25.05
N PHE A 19 7.74 -1.25 -25.54
CA PHE A 19 7.28 -0.96 -26.91
C PHE A 19 6.82 0.49 -27.12
N ARG A 20 6.65 1.27 -26.05
CA ARG A 20 6.23 2.68 -26.06
C ARG A 20 7.40 3.65 -26.14
N VAL A 21 8.63 3.20 -25.85
CA VAL A 21 9.82 4.03 -25.68
C VAL A 21 10.98 3.46 -26.48
N ASP A 22 11.74 4.33 -27.14
CA ASP A 22 12.95 3.93 -27.85
C ASP A 22 13.99 3.34 -26.89
N ALA A 23 14.66 2.26 -27.30
CA ALA A 23 15.62 1.55 -26.46
C ALA A 23 16.81 2.45 -26.03
N ARG A 24 17.22 3.41 -26.86
CA ARG A 24 18.26 4.37 -26.49
C ARG A 24 17.77 5.35 -25.43
N GLU A 25 16.53 5.81 -25.54
CA GLU A 25 15.92 6.71 -24.55
C GLU A 25 15.75 6.02 -23.19
N LEU A 26 15.40 4.72 -23.17
CA LEU A 26 15.38 3.91 -21.94
C LEU A 26 16.77 3.88 -21.28
N LEU A 27 17.82 3.59 -22.05
CA LEU A 27 19.19 3.55 -21.54
C LEU A 27 19.66 4.93 -21.09
N ASP A 28 19.45 5.98 -21.88
CA ASP A 28 19.84 7.34 -21.55
C ASP A 28 19.14 7.83 -20.27
N THR A 29 17.86 7.50 -20.08
CA THR A 29 17.12 7.81 -18.85
C THR A 29 17.73 7.13 -17.62
N TYR A 30 17.95 5.82 -17.68
CA TYR A 30 18.59 5.07 -16.61
C TYR A 30 19.96 5.63 -16.25
N LEU A 31 20.81 5.96 -17.24
CA LEU A 31 22.14 6.53 -16.97
C LEU A 31 22.04 7.89 -16.27
N GLN A 32 21.06 8.72 -16.60
CA GLN A 32 20.82 10.00 -15.94
C GLN A 32 20.26 9.84 -14.51
N GLU A 33 19.40 8.86 -14.28
CA GLU A 33 18.96 8.49 -12.92
C GLU A 33 20.15 8.04 -12.05
N LEU A 34 21.05 7.23 -12.61
CA LEU A 34 22.24 6.78 -11.91
C LEU A 34 23.22 7.93 -11.64
N GLU A 35 23.40 8.86 -12.59
CA GLU A 35 24.20 10.05 -12.39
C GLU A 35 23.62 10.96 -11.30
N LEU A 36 22.30 11.17 -11.30
CA LEU A 36 21.61 11.91 -10.24
C LEU A 36 21.83 11.24 -8.87
N ALA A 37 21.64 9.93 -8.77
CA ALA A 37 21.86 9.19 -7.54
C ALA A 37 23.30 9.31 -7.02
N ARG A 38 24.30 9.28 -7.91
CA ARG A 38 25.71 9.48 -7.55
C ARG A 38 26.04 10.90 -7.10
N SER A 39 25.29 11.89 -7.59
CA SER A 39 25.54 13.31 -7.27
C SER A 39 25.10 13.70 -5.85
N TYR A 40 24.32 12.86 -5.19
CA TYR A 40 23.86 13.07 -3.80
C TYR A 40 24.45 12.03 -2.85
N PRO A 41 24.68 12.37 -1.57
CA PRO A 41 25.13 11.43 -0.53
C PRO A 41 23.96 10.57 0.01
N LEU A 42 22.93 10.33 -0.79
CA LEU A 42 21.72 9.60 -0.39
C LEU A 42 21.79 8.14 -0.87
N PRO A 43 21.53 7.15 0.00
CA PRO A 43 21.39 5.77 -0.43
C PRO A 43 20.21 5.59 -1.39
N CYS A 44 20.39 4.70 -2.38
CA CYS A 44 19.34 4.36 -3.33
C CYS A 44 19.44 2.88 -3.74
N THR A 45 18.35 2.38 -4.34
CA THR A 45 18.23 1.02 -4.85
C THR A 45 17.83 1.06 -6.32
N PHE A 46 18.56 0.30 -7.15
CA PHE A 46 18.20 0.04 -8.54
C PHE A 46 17.72 -1.40 -8.65
N LEU A 47 16.49 -1.60 -9.12
CA LEU A 47 15.90 -2.92 -9.35
C LEU A 47 15.85 -3.19 -10.85
N LEU A 48 16.60 -4.19 -11.31
CA LEU A 48 16.75 -4.50 -12.73
C LEU A 48 15.81 -5.62 -13.15
N GLN A 49 15.02 -5.38 -14.18
CA GLN A 49 14.27 -6.41 -14.89
C GLN A 49 15.25 -7.35 -15.63
N TYR A 50 14.81 -8.57 -15.96
CA TYR A 50 15.67 -9.58 -16.58
C TYR A 50 16.31 -9.09 -17.90
N ASP A 51 15.58 -8.38 -18.74
CA ASP A 51 16.08 -7.84 -20.00
C ASP A 51 17.21 -6.80 -19.82
N ALA A 52 17.15 -6.01 -18.74
CA ALA A 52 18.23 -5.11 -18.33
C ALA A 52 19.42 -5.89 -17.76
N LEU A 53 19.17 -6.94 -16.95
CA LEU A 53 20.23 -7.82 -16.44
C LEU A 53 20.98 -8.56 -17.56
N ALA A 54 20.34 -8.83 -18.68
CA ALA A 54 20.94 -9.54 -19.81
C ALA A 54 21.87 -8.63 -20.66
N LYS A 55 21.82 -7.31 -20.49
CA LYS A 55 22.52 -6.34 -21.34
C LYS A 55 23.68 -5.64 -20.61
N PRO A 56 24.93 -5.77 -21.10
CA PRO A 56 26.10 -5.15 -20.47
C PRO A 56 26.00 -3.63 -20.32
N GLU A 57 25.34 -2.92 -21.24
CA GLU A 57 25.15 -1.47 -21.18
C GLU A 57 24.34 -1.00 -19.97
N TYR A 58 23.49 -1.86 -19.39
CA TYR A 58 22.75 -1.59 -18.15
C TYR A 58 23.50 -2.07 -16.92
N THR A 59 24.26 -3.15 -17.01
CA THR A 59 24.92 -3.75 -15.84
C THR A 59 26.32 -3.18 -15.56
N ALA A 60 27.10 -2.85 -16.60
CA ALA A 60 28.45 -2.32 -16.41
C ALA A 60 28.51 -1.04 -15.57
N PRO A 61 27.62 -0.02 -15.77
CA PRO A 61 27.65 1.17 -14.93
C PRO A 61 27.39 0.89 -13.44
N LEU A 62 26.65 -0.16 -13.11
CA LEU A 62 26.40 -0.56 -11.71
C LEU A 62 27.57 -1.39 -11.16
N LEU A 63 28.24 -2.21 -11.97
CA LEU A 63 29.47 -2.90 -11.59
C LEU A 63 30.60 -1.92 -11.30
N ASP A 64 30.71 -0.84 -12.06
CA ASP A 64 31.66 0.24 -11.79
C ASP A 64 31.35 0.96 -10.46
N SER A 65 30.11 0.90 -10.00
CA SER A 65 29.65 1.42 -8.71
C SER A 65 29.77 0.40 -7.57
N ALA A 66 30.30 -0.81 -7.80
CA ALA A 66 30.37 -1.86 -6.78
C ALA A 66 31.14 -1.48 -5.51
N GLY A 67 31.96 -0.42 -5.55
CA GLY A 67 32.58 0.20 -4.39
C GLY A 67 31.76 1.29 -3.70
N ASP A 68 30.65 1.72 -4.28
CA ASP A 68 29.77 2.73 -3.67
C ASP A 68 28.75 2.07 -2.75
N SER A 69 29.02 2.14 -1.45
CA SER A 69 28.15 1.56 -0.41
C SER A 69 26.74 2.13 -0.38
N LYS A 70 26.47 3.25 -1.07
CA LYS A 70 25.16 3.90 -1.13
C LYS A 70 24.24 3.27 -2.17
N ILE A 71 24.78 2.62 -3.20
CA ILE A 71 23.98 2.04 -4.27
C ILE A 71 23.77 0.55 -4.00
N GLU A 72 22.49 0.16 -3.93
CA GLU A 72 22.07 -1.23 -3.93
C GLU A 72 21.58 -1.61 -5.32
N VAL A 73 21.88 -2.84 -5.74
CA VAL A 73 21.29 -3.46 -6.91
C VAL A 73 20.45 -4.65 -6.48
N GLY A 74 19.20 -4.70 -6.94
CA GLY A 74 18.26 -5.80 -6.75
C GLY A 74 17.57 -6.19 -8.04
N VAL A 75 16.50 -6.97 -7.97
CA VAL A 75 15.75 -7.44 -9.14
C VAL A 75 14.35 -6.85 -9.16
N TRP A 76 13.91 -6.49 -10.38
CA TRP A 76 12.54 -6.15 -10.68
C TRP A 76 11.85 -7.34 -11.34
N ILE A 77 10.75 -7.81 -10.75
CA ILE A 77 10.03 -9.01 -11.17
C ILE A 77 8.85 -8.61 -12.06
N GLU A 78 9.16 -8.35 -13.29
CA GLU A 78 8.29 -8.34 -14.45
C GLU A 78 8.93 -9.22 -15.52
N LEU A 79 8.12 -9.94 -16.29
CA LEU A 79 8.60 -10.93 -17.23
C LEU A 79 8.69 -10.35 -18.64
N CYS A 80 9.72 -10.75 -19.36
CA CYS A 80 9.86 -10.44 -20.77
C CYS A 80 9.92 -11.74 -21.59
N ARG A 81 9.75 -11.64 -22.90
CA ARG A 81 9.77 -12.80 -23.81
C ARG A 81 11.00 -13.69 -23.60
N GLU A 82 12.19 -13.08 -23.52
CA GLU A 82 13.44 -13.83 -23.42
C GLU A 82 13.46 -14.81 -22.24
N ILE A 83 13.07 -14.35 -21.06
CA ILE A 83 13.11 -15.22 -19.87
C ILE A 83 12.01 -16.28 -19.92
N VAL A 84 10.82 -15.96 -20.42
CA VAL A 84 9.69 -16.90 -20.53
C VAL A 84 10.05 -18.04 -21.50
N GLU A 85 10.57 -17.72 -22.69
CA GLU A 85 11.03 -18.70 -23.68
C GLU A 85 12.23 -19.50 -23.15
N ARG A 86 13.16 -18.87 -22.42
CA ARG A 86 14.30 -19.55 -21.78
C ARG A 86 13.86 -20.52 -20.69
N ALA A 87 12.76 -20.26 -20.02
CA ALA A 87 12.14 -21.22 -19.07
C ALA A 87 11.43 -22.38 -19.76
N GLY A 88 11.39 -22.42 -21.10
CA GLY A 88 10.66 -23.42 -21.88
C GLY A 88 9.15 -23.22 -21.84
N ILE A 89 8.70 -21.99 -21.63
CA ILE A 89 7.28 -21.59 -21.56
C ILE A 89 6.95 -20.77 -22.82
N GLU A 90 5.75 -20.93 -23.34
CA GLU A 90 5.28 -20.15 -24.48
C GLU A 90 5.03 -18.69 -24.07
N TRP A 91 5.57 -17.74 -24.85
CA TRP A 91 5.28 -16.32 -24.65
C TRP A 91 3.84 -15.98 -25.04
N ARG A 92 3.09 -15.36 -24.14
CA ARG A 92 1.67 -15.02 -24.30
C ARG A 92 1.43 -13.54 -24.57
N GLY A 93 2.50 -12.75 -24.67
CA GLY A 93 2.40 -11.32 -24.98
C GLY A 93 2.04 -11.07 -26.44
N ARG A 94 1.72 -9.82 -26.77
CA ARG A 94 1.33 -9.39 -28.11
C ARG A 94 2.44 -9.69 -29.13
N PRO A 95 2.07 -10.00 -30.38
CA PRO A 95 3.05 -10.23 -31.45
C PRO A 95 3.96 -9.01 -31.66
N GLY A 96 5.28 -9.25 -31.74
CA GLY A 96 6.27 -8.22 -32.05
C GLY A 96 6.73 -7.37 -30.85
N VAL A 97 6.25 -7.64 -29.64
CA VAL A 97 6.75 -6.99 -28.41
C VAL A 97 7.51 -7.97 -27.54
N ASP A 98 8.59 -7.51 -26.91
CA ASP A 98 9.44 -8.32 -26.05
C ASP A 98 9.06 -8.20 -24.57
N TRP A 99 8.37 -7.13 -24.20
CA TRP A 99 7.73 -6.91 -22.93
C TRP A 99 6.30 -6.39 -23.15
N ASP A 100 5.33 -6.91 -22.42
CA ASP A 100 3.92 -6.57 -22.55
C ASP A 100 3.29 -6.42 -21.15
N TRP A 101 2.87 -5.23 -20.80
CA TRP A 101 2.38 -4.82 -19.47
C TRP A 101 1.09 -5.50 -18.98
N HIS A 102 0.45 -6.33 -19.81
CA HIS A 102 -0.72 -7.11 -19.39
C HIS A 102 -0.35 -8.19 -18.37
N VAL A 103 -1.23 -8.49 -17.44
CA VAL A 103 -0.99 -9.44 -16.36
C VAL A 103 -0.60 -10.83 -16.88
N ASP A 104 -1.32 -11.36 -17.90
CA ASP A 104 -1.09 -12.73 -18.39
C ASP A 104 0.33 -12.99 -18.90
N PRO A 105 0.98 -12.14 -19.72
CA PRO A 105 2.35 -12.36 -20.12
C PRO A 105 3.40 -11.93 -19.09
N ASP A 106 3.10 -10.91 -18.28
CA ASP A 106 4.11 -10.16 -17.51
C ASP A 106 4.26 -10.60 -16.06
N MET A 107 3.16 -10.96 -15.40
CA MET A 107 3.16 -11.16 -13.95
C MET A 107 3.27 -12.62 -13.54
N LEU A 108 4.06 -12.91 -12.48
CA LEU A 108 4.27 -14.28 -12.00
C LEU A 108 2.97 -15.04 -11.70
N MET A 109 1.93 -14.37 -11.16
CA MET A 109 0.65 -15.03 -10.85
C MET A 109 -0.11 -15.54 -12.09
N ALA A 110 0.32 -15.18 -13.29
CA ALA A 110 -0.24 -15.74 -14.53
C ALA A 110 0.37 -17.09 -14.92
N TYR A 111 1.34 -17.57 -14.18
CA TYR A 111 2.04 -18.83 -14.41
C TYR A 111 1.73 -19.83 -13.29
N THR A 112 1.85 -21.13 -13.60
CA THR A 112 1.72 -22.18 -12.58
C THR A 112 2.80 -22.06 -11.52
N PRO A 113 2.59 -22.53 -10.27
CA PRO A 113 3.61 -22.45 -9.22
C PRO A 113 4.99 -22.97 -9.64
N ASP A 114 5.06 -24.10 -10.36
CA ASP A 114 6.33 -24.66 -10.84
C ASP A 114 7.00 -23.76 -11.90
N GLU A 115 6.22 -23.10 -12.75
CA GLU A 115 6.74 -22.15 -13.72
C GLU A 115 7.25 -20.89 -13.04
N ARG A 116 6.53 -20.37 -12.02
CA ARG A 116 6.98 -19.22 -11.20
C ARG A 116 8.35 -19.51 -10.59
N TYR A 117 8.56 -20.67 -9.99
CA TYR A 117 9.84 -21.04 -9.38
C TYR A 117 10.97 -21.11 -10.42
N ARG A 118 10.71 -21.67 -11.61
CA ARG A 118 11.71 -21.70 -12.70
C ARG A 118 12.07 -20.31 -13.20
N LEU A 119 11.07 -19.44 -13.37
CA LEU A 119 11.28 -18.05 -13.79
C LEU A 119 12.09 -17.27 -12.74
N ILE A 120 11.74 -17.38 -11.46
CA ILE A 120 12.50 -16.79 -10.35
C ILE A 120 13.94 -17.30 -10.35
N ASP A 121 14.15 -18.61 -10.48
CA ASP A 121 15.50 -19.19 -10.51
C ASP A 121 16.35 -18.61 -11.63
N LEU A 122 15.79 -18.45 -12.83
CA LEU A 122 16.50 -17.87 -13.96
C LEU A 122 16.87 -16.38 -13.71
N ILE A 123 15.99 -15.60 -13.09
CA ILE A 123 16.28 -14.20 -12.71
C ILE A 123 17.43 -14.17 -11.69
N MET A 124 17.34 -14.97 -10.63
CA MET A 124 18.30 -14.99 -9.54
C MET A 124 19.68 -15.47 -9.98
N GLU A 125 19.71 -16.52 -10.81
CA GLU A 125 20.97 -17.03 -11.36
C GLU A 125 21.60 -16.04 -12.34
N LYS A 126 20.81 -15.36 -13.18
CA LYS A 126 21.32 -14.30 -14.06
C LYS A 126 21.90 -13.15 -13.26
N PHE A 127 21.23 -12.72 -12.19
CA PHE A 127 21.75 -11.70 -11.30
C PHE A 127 23.09 -12.13 -10.68
N ARG A 128 23.19 -13.37 -10.17
CA ARG A 128 24.42 -13.91 -9.60
C ARG A 128 25.54 -14.03 -10.64
N GLU A 129 25.23 -14.42 -11.87
CA GLU A 129 26.19 -14.46 -12.98
C GLU A 129 26.82 -13.09 -13.22
N VAL A 130 26.04 -12.01 -13.17
CA VAL A 130 26.47 -10.64 -13.44
C VAL A 130 27.20 -10.03 -12.23
N PHE A 131 26.62 -10.13 -11.03
CA PHE A 131 27.08 -9.39 -9.85
C PHE A 131 27.90 -10.23 -8.86
N GLY A 132 27.95 -11.57 -9.03
CA GLY A 132 28.70 -12.47 -8.16
C GLY A 132 28.02 -12.85 -6.83
N TYR A 133 26.82 -12.35 -6.57
CA TYR A 133 26.00 -12.63 -5.38
C TYR A 133 24.51 -12.64 -5.73
N TYR A 134 23.66 -13.19 -4.86
CA TYR A 134 22.20 -13.11 -5.03
C TYR A 134 21.67 -11.76 -4.54
N PRO A 135 20.63 -11.19 -5.19
CA PRO A 135 20.05 -9.91 -4.76
C PRO A 135 19.50 -10.03 -3.34
N ARG A 136 19.54 -8.92 -2.59
CA ARG A 136 18.99 -8.85 -1.24
C ARG A 136 17.59 -8.23 -1.21
N SER A 137 17.17 -7.61 -2.30
CA SER A 137 15.83 -7.03 -2.47
C SER A 137 15.25 -7.35 -3.84
N ALA A 138 13.93 -7.40 -3.88
CA ALA A 138 13.15 -7.53 -5.10
C ALA A 138 12.01 -6.52 -5.11
N GLY A 139 11.52 -6.17 -6.30
CA GLY A 139 10.31 -5.35 -6.49
C GLY A 139 9.44 -5.91 -7.59
N SER A 140 8.16 -5.64 -7.53
CA SER A 140 7.17 -5.88 -8.56
C SER A 140 5.96 -5.00 -8.30
N TRP A 141 5.17 -4.68 -9.31
CA TRP A 141 3.89 -4.01 -9.08
C TRP A 141 2.98 -4.86 -8.19
N LEU A 142 2.92 -6.14 -8.46
CA LEU A 142 2.24 -7.15 -7.64
C LEU A 142 2.95 -8.50 -7.80
N ILE A 143 2.89 -9.33 -6.75
CA ILE A 143 3.55 -10.62 -6.72
C ILE A 143 2.72 -11.56 -5.83
N ASP A 144 2.72 -12.84 -6.11
CA ASP A 144 2.01 -13.82 -5.28
C ASP A 144 2.80 -14.25 -4.05
N SER A 145 2.09 -14.72 -3.02
CA SER A 145 2.70 -15.10 -1.73
C SER A 145 3.66 -16.29 -1.84
N ARG A 146 3.38 -17.26 -2.71
CA ARG A 146 4.28 -18.40 -2.96
C ARG A 146 5.63 -17.94 -3.52
N SER A 147 5.59 -17.00 -4.46
CA SER A 147 6.80 -16.41 -5.05
C SER A 147 7.62 -15.65 -4.01
N VAL A 148 6.98 -14.87 -3.14
CA VAL A 148 7.67 -14.16 -2.05
C VAL A 148 8.26 -15.15 -1.06
N GLU A 149 7.51 -16.18 -0.63
CA GLU A 149 8.00 -17.23 0.28
C GLU A 149 9.20 -17.98 -0.33
N TYR A 150 9.09 -18.39 -1.59
CA TYR A 150 10.16 -19.10 -2.29
C TYR A 150 11.44 -18.27 -2.39
N MET A 151 11.34 -16.98 -2.76
CA MET A 151 12.50 -16.10 -2.79
C MET A 151 13.08 -15.84 -1.39
N SER A 152 12.23 -15.71 -0.39
CA SER A 152 12.62 -15.55 1.00
C SER A 152 13.43 -16.74 1.51
N GLU A 153 12.96 -17.96 1.29
CA GLU A 153 13.56 -19.18 1.82
C GLU A 153 14.81 -19.58 1.05
N LYS A 154 14.76 -19.55 -0.29
CA LYS A 154 15.85 -20.04 -1.14
C LYS A 154 16.98 -19.03 -1.30
N TYR A 155 16.66 -17.75 -1.45
CA TYR A 155 17.63 -16.71 -1.78
C TYR A 155 17.90 -15.73 -0.63
N GLY A 156 17.07 -15.78 0.41
CA GLY A 156 17.28 -15.02 1.64
C GLY A 156 17.11 -13.52 1.45
N LEU A 157 16.07 -13.07 0.73
CA LEU A 157 15.80 -11.65 0.56
C LEU A 157 15.63 -10.92 1.90
N ASP A 158 16.03 -9.66 1.93
CA ASP A 158 15.83 -8.78 3.08
C ASP A 158 14.53 -7.99 2.98
N ALA A 159 14.10 -7.62 1.78
CA ALA A 159 12.88 -6.88 1.53
C ALA A 159 12.30 -7.15 0.14
N VAL A 160 10.99 -6.99 0.01
CA VAL A 160 10.27 -6.89 -1.26
C VAL A 160 9.49 -5.58 -1.26
N CYS A 161 9.37 -4.90 -2.41
CA CYS A 161 8.44 -3.79 -2.58
C CYS A 161 7.35 -4.12 -3.60
N VAL A 162 6.11 -3.66 -3.32
CA VAL A 162 4.95 -3.84 -4.18
C VAL A 162 4.17 -2.54 -4.31
N CYS A 163 3.32 -2.46 -5.33
CA CYS A 163 2.52 -1.26 -5.60
C CYS A 163 1.68 -0.83 -4.39
N LYS A 164 1.42 0.46 -4.33
CA LYS A 164 0.49 1.07 -3.40
C LYS A 164 -0.94 0.57 -3.59
N GLU A 165 -1.81 0.94 -2.69
CA GLU A 165 -3.25 0.80 -2.83
C GLU A 165 -3.74 1.50 -4.12
N GLN A 166 -4.49 0.78 -4.97
CA GLN A 166 -5.12 1.33 -6.18
C GLN A 166 -6.28 0.47 -6.65
N TYR A 167 -7.18 1.05 -7.43
CA TYR A 167 -8.34 0.36 -7.98
C TYR A 167 -8.34 0.45 -9.51
N GLY A 168 -8.04 -0.67 -10.17
CA GLY A 168 -8.08 -0.84 -11.62
C GLY A 168 -6.99 -0.11 -12.43
N THR A 169 -6.12 0.67 -11.81
CA THR A 169 -5.04 1.37 -12.51
C THR A 169 -4.07 0.35 -13.12
N ASP A 170 -3.75 0.51 -14.40
CA ASP A 170 -2.89 -0.41 -15.17
C ASP A 170 -3.38 -1.88 -15.18
N GLY A 171 -4.67 -2.09 -14.96
CA GLY A 171 -5.25 -3.44 -14.84
C GLY A 171 -5.10 -4.07 -13.45
N TYR A 172 -4.57 -3.35 -12.46
CA TYR A 172 -4.36 -3.89 -11.12
C TYR A 172 -5.32 -3.30 -10.11
N THR A 173 -5.94 -4.16 -9.31
CA THR A 173 -6.63 -3.80 -8.08
C THR A 173 -5.88 -4.37 -6.89
N LEU A 174 -5.40 -3.50 -6.02
CA LEU A 174 -4.78 -3.79 -4.74
C LEU A 174 -5.59 -3.04 -3.70
N TRP A 175 -6.62 -3.68 -3.10
CA TRP A 175 -7.63 -2.97 -2.34
C TRP A 175 -7.93 -3.60 -0.99
N GLY A 176 -7.83 -2.80 0.07
CA GLY A 176 -8.19 -3.23 1.42
C GLY A 176 -7.03 -3.81 2.25
N GLY A 177 -5.80 -3.89 1.71
CA GLY A 177 -4.64 -4.43 2.42
C GLY A 177 -3.98 -3.44 3.41
N TYR A 178 -2.79 -3.77 3.90
CA TYR A 178 -2.03 -2.88 4.79
C TYR A 178 -1.71 -1.56 4.07
N TYR A 179 -2.23 -0.44 4.59
CA TYR A 179 -2.16 0.84 3.92
C TYR A 179 -0.76 1.46 4.04
N ASN A 180 -0.12 1.74 2.89
CA ASN A 180 1.20 2.36 2.82
C ASN A 180 2.27 1.68 3.69
N GLN A 181 3.21 1.88 4.24
CA GLN A 181 4.15 1.30 5.21
C GLN A 181 4.69 -0.10 4.81
N GLY A 182 5.22 -0.83 5.79
CA GLY A 182 5.78 -2.16 5.67
C GLY A 182 5.13 -3.18 6.61
N TYR A 183 5.07 -4.44 6.18
CA TYR A 183 4.46 -5.53 6.93
C TYR A 183 5.07 -6.89 6.56
N TYR A 184 4.86 -7.90 7.40
CA TYR A 184 5.16 -9.29 7.06
C TYR A 184 3.94 -9.94 6.44
N PRO A 185 4.00 -10.39 5.17
CA PRO A 185 2.84 -10.99 4.51
C PRO A 185 2.54 -12.38 5.03
N SER A 186 1.26 -12.79 4.90
CA SER A 186 0.85 -14.17 5.10
C SER A 186 1.42 -15.07 3.99
N LYS A 187 1.73 -16.33 4.34
CA LYS A 187 2.11 -17.36 3.37
C LYS A 187 1.03 -17.68 2.33
N LYS A 188 -0.23 -17.37 2.67
CA LYS A 188 -1.38 -17.62 1.79
C LYS A 188 -1.86 -16.40 1.00
N ASN A 189 -1.40 -15.20 1.40
CA ASN A 189 -1.82 -13.95 0.76
C ASN A 189 -0.75 -12.88 0.97
N MET A 190 -0.09 -12.46 -0.11
CA MET A 190 0.96 -11.44 -0.03
C MET A 190 0.43 -10.08 0.38
N PHE A 191 -0.87 -9.82 0.15
CA PHE A 191 -1.48 -8.51 0.34
C PHE A 191 -1.91 -8.26 1.79
N LEU A 192 -1.98 -9.32 2.62
CA LEU A 192 -2.39 -9.27 4.02
C LEU A 192 -1.24 -9.58 4.97
N PRO A 193 -1.15 -8.87 6.10
CA PRO A 193 -0.26 -9.26 7.18
C PRO A 193 -0.61 -10.63 7.77
N ALA A 194 0.40 -11.40 8.16
CA ALA A 194 0.22 -12.56 9.01
C ALA A 194 -0.07 -12.16 10.46
N GLN A 195 -0.93 -12.90 11.14
CA GLN A 195 -1.25 -12.73 12.56
C GLN A 195 -0.29 -13.53 13.44
N THR A 196 0.21 -14.66 12.93
CA THR A 196 1.09 -15.57 13.66
C THR A 196 2.48 -15.68 13.00
N LYS A 197 3.47 -16.04 13.80
CA LYS A 197 4.84 -16.28 13.28
C LYS A 197 4.92 -17.50 12.37
N ALA A 198 4.04 -18.48 12.53
CA ALA A 198 4.01 -19.72 11.74
C ALA A 198 3.55 -19.45 10.29
N GLU A 199 2.56 -18.58 10.12
CA GLU A 199 1.99 -18.22 8.82
C GLU A 199 2.67 -16.99 8.18
N GLN A 200 3.71 -16.45 8.81
CA GLN A 200 4.43 -15.27 8.34
C GLN A 200 5.55 -15.64 7.36
N VAL A 201 5.60 -15.00 6.22
CA VAL A 201 6.81 -15.00 5.38
C VAL A 201 7.88 -14.15 6.05
N ALA A 202 9.14 -14.61 6.07
CA ALA A 202 10.23 -13.95 6.81
C ALA A 202 10.72 -12.64 6.15
N THR A 203 10.42 -12.44 4.88
CA THR A 203 10.78 -11.21 4.15
C THR A 203 9.62 -10.21 4.21
N PRO A 204 9.82 -9.00 4.76
CA PRO A 204 8.79 -7.98 4.79
C PRO A 204 8.53 -7.38 3.40
N ILE A 205 7.29 -6.96 3.18
CA ILE A 205 6.86 -6.19 2.01
C ILE A 205 6.74 -4.71 2.41
N PHE A 206 7.21 -3.81 1.53
CA PHE A 206 7.07 -2.36 1.66
C PHE A 206 6.24 -1.82 0.48
N LYS A 207 5.29 -0.92 0.78
CA LYS A 207 4.43 -0.31 -0.24
C LYS A 207 5.16 0.81 -0.97
N MET A 208 5.02 0.83 -2.30
CA MET A 208 5.66 1.81 -3.17
C MET A 208 4.87 3.11 -3.30
N LEU A 209 5.54 4.12 -3.83
CA LEU A 209 5.04 5.37 -4.40
C LEU A 209 4.40 6.36 -3.42
N GLY A 210 4.22 6.07 -2.15
CA GLY A 210 3.69 7.01 -1.16
C GLY A 210 2.38 7.69 -1.59
N PRO A 211 1.22 7.03 -1.45
CA PRO A 211 -0.07 7.56 -1.90
C PRO A 211 -0.54 8.74 -1.04
N ASP A 212 -1.25 9.68 -1.66
CA ASP A 212 -1.97 10.75 -0.95
C ASP A 212 -3.01 10.14 0.01
N PRO A 213 -2.93 10.39 1.33
CA PRO A 213 -3.80 9.74 2.30
C PRO A 213 -5.25 10.24 2.29
N ILE A 214 -5.53 11.32 1.58
CA ILE A 214 -6.83 11.98 1.49
C ILE A 214 -7.44 11.75 0.11
N TYR A 215 -6.80 12.31 -0.92
CA TYR A 215 -7.39 12.42 -2.26
C TYR A 215 -7.20 11.18 -3.13
N GLN A 216 -6.11 10.43 -2.96
CA GLN A 216 -5.92 9.19 -3.72
C GLN A 216 -7.05 8.18 -3.49
N TYR A 217 -7.57 8.11 -2.25
CA TYR A 217 -8.67 7.21 -1.93
C TYR A 217 -9.98 7.64 -2.58
N ASP A 218 -10.22 8.97 -2.65
CA ASP A 218 -11.45 9.54 -3.20
C ASP A 218 -11.41 9.75 -4.71
N ASP A 219 -10.25 9.59 -5.34
CA ASP A 219 -10.12 9.76 -6.77
C ASP A 219 -11.03 8.80 -7.54
N GLY A 220 -11.74 9.32 -8.53
CA GLY A 220 -12.80 8.63 -9.24
C GLY A 220 -14.21 8.87 -8.67
N PHE A 221 -14.37 9.61 -7.56
CA PHE A 221 -15.64 10.06 -7.01
C PHE A 221 -15.98 11.51 -7.36
N ASP A 222 -15.62 11.98 -8.51
CA ASP A 222 -16.08 13.26 -9.02
C ASP A 222 -17.52 13.17 -9.59
N GLU A 223 -18.01 14.26 -10.17
CA GLU A 223 -19.32 14.30 -10.83
C GLU A 223 -19.46 13.32 -11.99
N HIS A 224 -18.36 12.72 -12.42
CA HIS A 224 -18.27 11.74 -13.50
C HIS A 224 -17.95 10.34 -12.97
N TYR A 225 -18.16 10.09 -11.67
CA TYR A 225 -17.90 8.80 -11.06
C TYR A 225 -18.48 7.65 -11.88
N ASN A 226 -17.57 6.78 -12.27
CA ASN A 226 -17.86 5.51 -12.90
C ASN A 226 -17.19 4.41 -12.06
N PRO A 227 -17.93 3.47 -11.44
CA PRO A 227 -17.35 2.40 -10.62
C PRO A 227 -16.41 1.48 -11.38
N SER A 228 -16.37 1.55 -12.71
CA SER A 228 -15.35 0.89 -13.54
C SER A 228 -14.21 1.83 -13.95
N ALA A 229 -14.23 3.09 -13.53
CA ALA A 229 -13.14 4.02 -13.84
C ALA A 229 -11.87 3.65 -13.08
N LEU A 230 -10.74 3.91 -13.71
CA LEU A 230 -9.43 3.78 -13.09
C LEU A 230 -9.19 4.96 -12.16
N GLN A 231 -8.57 4.71 -11.01
CA GLN A 231 -8.07 5.80 -10.17
C GLN A 231 -6.83 6.45 -10.83
N HIS A 232 -6.74 7.77 -10.77
CA HIS A 232 -5.51 8.47 -11.13
C HIS A 232 -4.40 8.21 -10.10
N VAL A 233 -3.16 8.47 -10.50
CA VAL A 233 -2.02 8.31 -9.59
C VAL A 233 -1.76 9.63 -8.85
N MET A 234 -2.02 9.64 -7.55
CA MET A 234 -1.77 10.77 -6.64
C MET A 234 -0.73 10.36 -5.60
N THR A 235 0.55 10.42 -5.99
CA THR A 235 1.67 9.82 -5.25
C THR A 235 2.93 10.67 -5.36
N LEU A 236 4.03 10.21 -4.76
CA LEU A 236 5.39 10.74 -4.96
C LEU A 236 5.97 10.44 -6.34
N GLU A 237 5.24 9.77 -7.22
CA GLU A 237 5.69 9.55 -8.59
C GLU A 237 6.01 10.88 -9.28
N PRO A 238 7.25 11.08 -9.79
CA PRO A 238 7.71 12.41 -10.18
C PRO A 238 7.17 12.90 -11.53
N THR A 239 6.29 12.15 -12.19
CA THR A 239 5.76 12.45 -13.53
C THR A 239 4.44 13.20 -13.53
N TRP A 240 3.64 13.11 -12.48
CA TRP A 240 2.30 13.72 -12.39
C TRP A 240 2.19 14.78 -11.32
N GLY A 241 1.02 15.41 -11.28
CA GLY A 241 0.75 16.61 -10.52
C GLY A 241 1.22 16.59 -9.07
N CYS A 242 1.08 15.45 -8.36
CA CYS A 242 1.46 15.37 -6.96
C CYS A 242 2.98 15.27 -6.77
N GLY A 243 3.63 14.21 -7.24
CA GLY A 243 5.07 13.99 -7.04
C GLY A 243 5.99 14.97 -7.79
N ALA A 244 5.46 15.71 -8.77
CA ALA A 244 6.12 16.83 -9.44
C ALA A 244 5.66 18.21 -8.96
N ASN A 245 4.69 18.27 -8.03
CA ASN A 245 4.20 19.51 -7.44
C ASN A 245 4.92 19.80 -6.10
N PRO A 246 5.71 20.87 -5.99
CA PRO A 246 6.49 21.15 -4.78
C PRO A 246 5.61 21.38 -3.54
N ASP A 247 4.43 22.01 -3.68
CA ASP A 247 3.54 22.28 -2.55
C ASP A 247 2.93 20.97 -2.00
N TRP A 248 2.55 20.06 -2.89
CA TRP A 248 2.08 18.73 -2.50
C TRP A 248 3.19 17.91 -1.84
N VAL A 249 4.41 17.91 -2.41
CA VAL A 249 5.54 17.13 -1.88
C VAL A 249 5.95 17.63 -0.49
N ASP A 250 5.95 18.97 -0.26
CA ASP A 250 6.20 19.54 1.05
C ASP A 250 5.13 19.12 2.06
N TRP A 251 3.86 19.29 1.71
CA TRP A 251 2.74 18.85 2.54
C TRP A 251 2.79 17.34 2.85
N TYR A 252 3.13 16.52 1.85
CA TYR A 252 3.19 15.07 1.99
C TYR A 252 4.29 14.64 2.98
N PHE A 253 5.50 15.18 2.84
CA PHE A 253 6.59 14.87 3.76
C PHE A 253 6.31 15.39 5.18
N ASP A 254 5.77 16.58 5.32
CA ASP A 254 5.35 17.10 6.63
C ASP A 254 4.25 16.20 7.24
N THR A 255 3.27 15.77 6.45
CA THR A 255 2.20 14.89 6.90
C THR A 255 2.73 13.57 7.44
N ILE A 256 3.64 12.90 6.72
CA ILE A 256 4.17 11.59 7.12
C ILE A 256 5.15 11.72 8.28
N TYR A 257 5.97 12.77 8.31
CA TYR A 257 7.12 12.82 9.20
C TYR A 257 6.96 13.74 10.41
N GLU A 258 5.98 14.64 10.44
CA GLU A 258 5.74 15.49 11.59
C GLU A 258 4.53 15.05 12.43
N ASN A 259 3.64 14.24 11.88
CA ASN A 259 2.48 13.71 12.58
C ASN A 259 2.74 12.32 13.19
N GLU A 260 1.78 11.84 14.01
CA GLU A 260 1.88 10.54 14.68
C GLU A 260 1.88 9.39 13.66
N SER A 261 2.85 8.49 13.79
CA SER A 261 3.01 7.31 12.92
C SER A 261 3.14 5.98 13.70
N LEU A 262 3.09 6.02 15.03
CA LEU A 262 3.31 4.90 15.96
C LEU A 262 4.74 4.35 15.87
N GLU A 263 4.92 3.11 15.39
CA GLU A 263 6.21 2.41 15.46
C GLU A 263 7.25 2.93 14.47
N PHE A 264 6.83 3.32 13.26
CA PHE A 264 7.69 3.94 12.25
C PHE A 264 6.88 4.65 11.17
N ALA A 265 7.54 5.54 10.43
CA ALA A 265 7.03 6.15 9.21
C ALA A 265 7.86 5.72 8.01
N TYR A 266 7.21 5.45 6.89
CA TYR A 266 7.86 5.00 5.67
C TYR A 266 7.19 5.59 4.42
N CYS A 267 8.00 6.00 3.46
CA CYS A 267 7.56 6.19 2.09
C CYS A 267 8.66 5.80 1.10
N GLN A 268 8.29 5.70 -0.16
CA GLN A 268 9.20 5.44 -1.26
C GLN A 268 9.05 6.50 -2.33
N THR A 269 10.17 6.96 -2.87
CA THR A 269 10.29 7.76 -4.08
C THR A 269 11.18 7.06 -5.11
N GLY A 270 11.36 7.66 -6.27
CA GLY A 270 12.04 7.07 -7.42
C GLY A 270 11.04 6.77 -8.53
N GLN A 271 11.53 6.27 -9.66
CA GLN A 271 10.68 5.94 -10.80
C GLN A 271 11.34 4.91 -11.73
N GLU A 272 10.59 4.42 -12.68
CA GLU A 272 11.08 3.58 -13.77
C GLU A 272 11.59 4.42 -14.95
N ASN A 273 12.62 3.91 -15.60
CA ASN A 273 13.26 4.60 -16.74
C ASN A 273 12.36 4.73 -17.98
N SER A 274 11.26 3.98 -18.06
CA SER A 274 10.31 4.04 -19.18
C SER A 274 9.49 5.32 -19.25
N PHE A 275 9.43 6.10 -18.15
CA PHE A 275 8.78 7.42 -18.17
C PHE A 275 9.60 8.51 -18.87
N THR A 276 10.84 8.21 -19.23
CA THR A 276 11.81 9.08 -19.86
C THR A 276 12.31 10.24 -18.99
N TRP A 277 13.60 10.56 -19.15
CA TRP A 277 14.25 11.58 -18.33
C TRP A 277 13.57 12.96 -18.39
N LYS A 278 13.11 13.32 -19.58
CA LYS A 278 12.41 14.60 -19.79
C LYS A 278 11.20 14.76 -18.86
N ASN A 279 10.48 13.68 -18.62
CA ASN A 279 9.26 13.72 -17.84
C ASN A 279 9.51 13.60 -16.33
N ILE A 280 10.54 12.83 -15.91
CA ILE A 280 10.79 12.58 -14.49
C ILE A 280 11.80 13.54 -13.86
N ALA A 281 12.74 14.09 -14.63
CA ALA A 281 13.86 14.85 -14.09
C ALA A 281 13.46 16.05 -13.22
N PRO A 282 12.47 16.87 -13.56
CA PRO A 282 12.11 18.01 -12.72
C PRO A 282 11.61 17.58 -11.33
N GLY A 283 10.67 16.63 -11.29
CA GLY A 283 10.11 16.11 -10.04
C GLY A 283 11.16 15.35 -9.23
N LEU A 284 11.94 14.48 -9.88
CA LEU A 284 12.93 13.67 -9.20
C LEU A 284 14.05 14.53 -8.57
N LYS A 285 14.59 15.52 -9.30
CA LYS A 285 15.58 16.45 -8.76
C LYS A 285 15.05 17.23 -7.56
N MET A 286 13.85 17.77 -7.67
CA MET A 286 13.18 18.48 -6.57
C MET A 286 13.03 17.59 -5.34
N GLN A 287 12.61 16.33 -5.52
CA GLN A 287 12.48 15.38 -4.42
C GLN A 287 13.85 15.07 -3.77
N TYR A 288 14.93 14.86 -4.55
CA TYR A 288 16.27 14.66 -4.00
C TYR A 288 16.73 15.85 -3.17
N GLU A 289 16.50 17.09 -3.61
CA GLU A 289 16.83 18.31 -2.88
C GLU A 289 16.06 18.38 -1.54
N LYS A 290 14.77 18.08 -1.55
CA LYS A 290 13.92 18.07 -0.34
C LYS A 290 14.36 16.96 0.64
N LEU A 291 14.63 15.75 0.15
CA LEU A 291 15.15 14.65 0.97
C LEU A 291 16.48 15.03 1.61
N MET A 292 17.37 15.66 0.84
CA MET A 292 18.66 16.11 1.38
C MET A 292 18.47 17.16 2.49
N ALA A 293 17.53 18.10 2.32
CA ALA A 293 17.20 19.07 3.36
C ALA A 293 16.67 18.40 4.64
N LEU A 294 15.76 17.42 4.50
CA LEU A 294 15.21 16.67 5.63
C LEU A 294 16.25 15.82 6.36
N VAL A 295 17.16 15.19 5.62
CA VAL A 295 18.31 14.44 6.20
C VAL A 295 19.24 15.36 6.95
N ASN A 296 19.61 16.51 6.38
CA ASN A 296 20.47 17.50 7.05
C ASN A 296 19.83 18.08 8.31
N ALA A 297 18.51 18.17 8.34
CA ALA A 297 17.73 18.59 9.52
C ALA A 297 17.56 17.46 10.57
N GLY A 298 18.04 16.24 10.28
CA GLY A 298 17.88 15.08 11.16
C GLY A 298 16.44 14.57 11.28
N LYS A 299 15.58 14.93 10.33
CA LYS A 299 14.15 14.58 10.34
C LYS A 299 13.86 13.19 9.82
N ILE A 300 14.64 12.69 8.87
CA ILE A 300 14.48 11.40 8.22
C ILE A 300 15.81 10.67 8.03
N GLU A 301 15.73 9.38 7.75
CA GLU A 301 16.84 8.56 7.27
C GLU A 301 16.49 8.00 5.89
N VAL A 302 17.32 8.28 4.88
CA VAL A 302 17.23 7.62 3.57
C VAL A 302 18.02 6.32 3.65
N MET A 303 17.41 5.20 3.27
CA MET A 303 17.99 3.86 3.36
C MET A 303 17.88 3.12 2.03
N LYS A 304 18.76 2.14 1.81
CA LYS A 304 18.56 1.14 0.76
C LYS A 304 17.41 0.21 1.15
N LEU A 305 16.73 -0.38 0.18
CA LEU A 305 15.60 -1.27 0.45
C LEU A 305 16.02 -2.48 1.30
N CYS A 306 17.15 -3.13 1.00
CA CYS A 306 17.66 -4.24 1.80
C CYS A 306 17.98 -3.83 3.25
N ASP A 307 18.52 -2.63 3.47
CA ASP A 307 18.86 -2.16 4.82
C ASP A 307 17.58 -1.80 5.62
N THR A 308 16.56 -1.28 4.95
CA THR A 308 15.22 -1.11 5.53
C THR A 308 14.64 -2.46 5.97
N GLY A 309 14.73 -3.48 5.11
CA GLY A 309 14.28 -4.84 5.45
C GLY A 309 15.05 -5.47 6.61
N LYS A 310 16.37 -5.33 6.64
CA LYS A 310 17.21 -5.80 7.78
C LYS A 310 16.82 -5.10 9.07
N TRP A 311 16.68 -3.77 9.02
CA TRP A 311 16.24 -3.00 10.18
C TRP A 311 14.86 -3.49 10.66
N PHE A 312 13.88 -3.63 9.75
CA PHE A 312 12.54 -4.08 10.07
C PHE A 312 12.55 -5.47 10.74
N LYS A 313 13.30 -6.43 10.17
CA LYS A 313 13.47 -7.78 10.75
C LYS A 313 14.16 -7.77 12.11
N SER A 314 15.09 -6.84 12.35
CA SER A 314 15.77 -6.71 13.64
C SER A 314 14.91 -6.06 14.72
N LYS A 315 13.94 -5.22 14.32
CA LYS A 315 13.12 -4.44 15.23
C LYS A 315 11.81 -5.13 15.57
N PHE A 316 11.19 -5.81 14.60
CA PHE A 316 9.84 -6.36 14.73
C PHE A 316 9.82 -7.87 14.48
N ALA A 317 9.27 -8.63 15.42
CA ALA A 317 9.05 -10.07 15.28
C ALA A 317 7.78 -10.40 14.47
N SER A 318 6.82 -9.49 14.42
CA SER A 318 5.56 -9.53 13.66
C SER A 318 5.24 -8.13 13.15
N THR A 319 4.26 -8.01 12.26
CA THR A 319 3.82 -6.72 11.72
C THR A 319 3.43 -5.76 12.84
N PRO A 320 4.11 -4.61 12.99
CA PRO A 320 3.81 -3.63 14.03
C PRO A 320 2.59 -2.77 13.66
N PRO A 321 1.94 -2.11 14.63
CA PRO A 321 0.94 -1.09 14.33
C PRO A 321 1.60 0.17 13.77
N THR A 322 0.96 0.77 12.75
CA THR A 322 1.39 2.03 12.15
C THR A 322 0.21 2.98 11.95
N ALA A 323 0.52 4.26 11.84
CA ALA A 323 -0.47 5.29 11.53
C ALA A 323 0.06 6.24 10.46
N MET A 324 -0.87 6.91 9.77
CA MET A 324 -0.60 8.01 8.87
C MET A 324 -1.67 9.07 9.10
N SER A 325 -1.28 10.20 9.71
CA SER A 325 -2.22 11.23 10.17
C SER A 325 -2.09 12.51 9.34
N ALA A 326 -3.08 12.78 8.50
CA ALA A 326 -3.22 14.01 7.72
C ALA A 326 -4.34 14.86 8.34
N LEU A 327 -3.98 15.75 9.27
CA LEU A 327 -4.94 16.60 9.99
C LEU A 327 -5.25 17.91 9.25
N SER A 328 -4.56 18.17 8.16
CA SER A 328 -4.84 19.24 7.20
C SER A 328 -4.60 18.72 5.79
N ASP A 329 -5.25 19.31 4.81
CA ASP A 329 -5.06 18.96 3.40
C ASP A 329 -4.36 20.07 2.62
N TRP A 330 -3.65 19.69 1.56
CA TRP A 330 -2.87 20.61 0.74
C TRP A 330 -3.71 21.53 -0.16
N LYS A 331 -5.00 21.19 -0.37
CA LYS A 331 -5.92 22.03 -1.15
C LYS A 331 -6.65 23.07 -0.30
N GLY A 332 -6.61 22.95 1.04
CA GLY A 332 -7.30 23.85 1.96
C GLY A 332 -8.83 23.65 1.99
N GLU A 333 -9.33 22.46 1.63
CA GLU A 333 -10.76 22.11 1.66
C GLU A 333 -11.24 21.69 3.05
N GLY A 334 -10.32 21.63 4.02
CA GLY A 334 -10.61 21.23 5.40
C GLY A 334 -10.86 19.75 5.56
N ARG A 335 -10.35 18.92 4.65
CA ARG A 335 -10.38 17.45 4.78
C ARG A 335 -9.34 16.98 5.78
N GLN A 336 -9.65 15.86 6.45
CA GLN A 336 -8.72 15.20 7.37
C GLN A 336 -8.82 13.70 7.14
N SER A 337 -7.68 13.01 7.27
CA SER A 337 -7.62 11.55 7.10
C SER A 337 -6.61 10.96 8.07
N VAL A 338 -7.01 9.97 8.84
CA VAL A 338 -6.10 9.20 9.70
C VAL A 338 -6.25 7.73 9.41
N TRP A 339 -5.18 7.12 8.94
CA TRP A 339 -5.07 5.70 8.72
C TRP A 339 -4.39 5.03 9.92
N TYR A 340 -4.97 3.94 10.39
CA TYR A 340 -4.36 3.03 11.35
C TYR A 340 -4.30 1.64 10.75
N ASN A 341 -3.18 0.97 10.93
CA ASN A 341 -2.98 -0.41 10.52
C ASN A 341 -2.38 -1.21 11.68
N CYS A 342 -2.78 -2.45 11.79
CA CYS A 342 -2.09 -3.47 12.58
C CYS A 342 -2.13 -4.81 11.83
N LYS A 343 -1.62 -5.87 12.43
CA LYS A 343 -1.65 -7.19 11.78
C LYS A 343 -3.06 -7.77 11.62
N ASN A 344 -4.08 -7.25 12.32
CA ASN A 344 -5.44 -7.81 12.31
C ASN A 344 -6.44 -7.02 11.47
N TYR A 345 -6.20 -5.73 11.26
CA TYR A 345 -7.11 -4.87 10.49
C TYR A 345 -6.46 -3.54 10.12
N ARG A 346 -7.11 -2.83 9.19
CA ARG A 346 -6.89 -1.40 8.95
C ARG A 346 -8.17 -0.63 9.19
N VAL A 347 -8.06 0.66 9.50
CA VAL A 347 -9.18 1.60 9.56
C VAL A 347 -8.75 2.98 9.09
N ASN A 348 -9.65 3.68 8.39
CA ASN A 348 -9.49 5.08 8.03
C ASN A 348 -10.58 5.93 8.68
N TRP A 349 -10.16 6.88 9.51
CA TRP A 349 -11.00 7.97 9.98
C TRP A 349 -10.90 9.13 9.00
N TYR A 350 -12.02 9.70 8.63
CA TYR A 350 -12.08 10.68 7.57
C TYR A 350 -13.08 11.80 7.88
N ARG A 351 -12.68 13.03 7.50
CA ARG A 351 -13.52 14.21 7.59
C ARG A 351 -13.62 14.90 6.25
N GLU A 352 -14.84 15.22 5.83
CA GLU A 352 -15.15 16.01 4.64
C GLU A 352 -16.41 16.84 4.88
N ALA A 353 -16.36 18.14 4.60
CA ALA A 353 -17.51 19.06 4.75
C ALA A 353 -18.22 18.95 6.12
N GLY A 354 -17.47 18.84 7.22
CA GLY A 354 -17.99 18.65 8.58
C GLY A 354 -18.43 17.24 8.93
N ARG A 355 -18.63 16.36 7.95
CA ARG A 355 -18.95 14.94 8.16
C ARG A 355 -17.71 14.17 8.61
N LEU A 356 -17.72 13.66 9.83
CA LEU A 356 -16.64 12.86 10.42
C LEU A 356 -17.11 11.43 10.69
N GLY A 357 -16.26 10.45 10.42
CA GLY A 357 -16.54 9.04 10.70
C GLY A 357 -15.47 8.09 10.18
N ILE A 358 -15.79 6.80 10.18
CA ILE A 358 -14.97 5.74 9.58
C ILE A 358 -15.36 5.61 8.11
N ARG A 359 -14.39 5.89 7.20
CA ARG A 359 -14.58 5.74 5.75
C ARG A 359 -14.24 4.35 5.25
N ASP A 360 -13.27 3.69 5.88
CA ASP A 360 -12.73 2.41 5.45
C ASP A 360 -12.38 1.55 6.66
N MET A 361 -12.73 0.28 6.63
CA MET A 361 -12.30 -0.71 7.60
C MET A 361 -12.25 -2.09 6.95
N PHE A 362 -11.07 -2.72 6.97
CA PHE A 362 -10.85 -4.06 6.44
C PHE A 362 -10.20 -4.95 7.49
N GLY A 363 -10.67 -6.18 7.58
CA GLY A 363 -10.08 -7.22 8.41
C GLY A 363 -8.98 -7.98 7.66
N PHE A 364 -7.99 -8.46 8.41
CA PHE A 364 -6.93 -9.33 7.90
C PHE A 364 -7.04 -10.70 8.54
N ASP A 365 -7.02 -11.74 7.71
CA ASP A 365 -7.01 -13.13 8.12
C ASP A 365 -5.90 -13.86 7.35
N GLU A 366 -4.90 -14.37 8.06
CA GLU A 366 -3.78 -15.10 7.46
C GLU A 366 -4.20 -16.38 6.72
N ASN A 367 -5.45 -16.85 6.93
CA ASN A 367 -6.04 -17.99 6.23
C ASN A 367 -6.85 -17.59 4.98
N TYR A 368 -7.08 -16.29 4.75
CA TYR A 368 -7.72 -15.82 3.54
C TYR A 368 -6.76 -15.94 2.35
N THR A 369 -6.89 -17.05 1.62
CA THR A 369 -6.00 -17.38 0.50
C THR A 369 -6.23 -16.45 -0.69
N GLU A 370 -5.17 -15.89 -1.24
CA GLU A 370 -5.23 -15.07 -2.46
C GLU A 370 -5.72 -15.86 -3.67
N ARG A 371 -6.33 -15.18 -4.63
CA ARG A 371 -6.96 -15.79 -5.80
C ARG A 371 -6.00 -16.60 -6.66
N TYR A 372 -4.74 -16.18 -6.73
CA TYR A 372 -3.72 -16.73 -7.64
C TYR A 372 -2.75 -17.68 -6.93
N TYR A 373 -3.08 -18.12 -5.73
CA TYR A 373 -2.21 -18.99 -4.93
C TYR A 373 -1.86 -20.30 -5.66
N ASP A 374 -2.88 -21.02 -6.13
CA ASP A 374 -2.72 -22.26 -6.90
C ASP A 374 -3.20 -22.17 -8.35
N THR A 375 -4.02 -21.17 -8.68
CA THR A 375 -4.65 -21.02 -9.99
C THR A 375 -4.08 -19.82 -10.72
N PRO A 376 -3.43 -19.99 -11.88
CA PRO A 376 -2.91 -18.88 -12.67
C PRO A 376 -4.02 -17.90 -13.11
N SER A 377 -3.67 -16.62 -13.19
CA SER A 377 -4.50 -15.62 -13.85
C SER A 377 -4.24 -15.63 -15.34
N HIS A 378 -5.27 -15.87 -16.14
CA HIS A 378 -5.18 -15.82 -17.62
C HIS A 378 -5.88 -14.59 -18.20
N GLY A 379 -6.10 -13.58 -17.38
CA GLY A 379 -6.69 -12.31 -17.80
C GLY A 379 -5.66 -11.18 -17.87
N ASN A 380 -6.09 -10.06 -18.45
CA ASN A 380 -5.27 -8.84 -18.52
C ASN A 380 -5.31 -8.00 -17.24
N THR A 381 -6.02 -8.48 -16.21
CA THR A 381 -6.18 -7.80 -14.92
C THR A 381 -5.88 -8.73 -13.77
N ALA A 382 -5.48 -8.17 -12.63
CA ALA A 382 -5.31 -8.91 -11.39
C ALA A 382 -5.91 -8.14 -10.20
N ASP A 383 -6.59 -8.88 -9.32
CA ASP A 383 -7.26 -8.35 -8.15
C ASP A 383 -6.73 -9.01 -6.88
N TYR A 384 -6.21 -8.18 -5.97
CA TYR A 384 -5.90 -8.54 -4.59
C TYR A 384 -6.78 -7.72 -3.68
N ASP A 385 -7.47 -8.38 -2.78
CA ASP A 385 -8.38 -7.75 -1.83
C ASP A 385 -8.19 -8.28 -0.39
N ALA A 386 -8.81 -7.59 0.55
CA ALA A 386 -8.94 -8.00 1.94
C ALA A 386 -10.41 -8.17 2.30
N LEU A 387 -10.71 -8.40 3.58
CA LEU A 387 -12.07 -8.67 4.07
C LEU A 387 -12.77 -7.36 4.44
N PRO A 388 -13.69 -6.81 3.61
CA PRO A 388 -14.30 -5.51 3.85
C PRO A 388 -15.31 -5.57 5.02
N LEU A 389 -15.08 -4.77 6.07
CA LEU A 389 -16.06 -4.47 7.12
C LEU A 389 -16.80 -3.16 6.83
N LEU A 390 -16.12 -2.25 6.15
CA LEU A 390 -16.62 -1.03 5.56
C LEU A 390 -15.71 -0.66 4.39
N ASP A 391 -16.26 -0.54 3.19
CA ASP A 391 -15.55 -0.13 1.99
C ASP A 391 -16.15 1.19 1.48
N GLY A 392 -15.54 2.29 1.88
CA GLY A 392 -15.99 3.63 1.52
C GLY A 392 -15.86 3.96 0.04
N TYR A 393 -15.11 3.17 -0.73
CA TYR A 393 -14.97 3.32 -2.17
C TYR A 393 -16.00 2.45 -2.92
N ARG A 394 -15.92 1.14 -2.80
CA ARG A 394 -16.72 0.19 -3.60
C ARG A 394 -18.20 0.19 -3.20
N TRP A 395 -18.51 0.54 -1.94
CA TRP A 395 -19.90 0.62 -1.47
C TRP A 395 -20.56 1.97 -1.71
N SER A 396 -19.83 2.96 -2.19
CA SER A 396 -20.31 4.28 -2.57
C SER A 396 -20.97 4.27 -3.96
N GLY A 397 -21.58 5.37 -4.33
CA GLY A 397 -22.18 5.66 -5.63
C GLY A 397 -22.27 7.17 -5.85
N ASN A 398 -22.86 7.60 -6.95
CA ASN A 398 -22.92 9.03 -7.31
C ASN A 398 -23.54 9.90 -6.21
N ASP A 399 -24.61 9.41 -5.57
CA ASP A 399 -25.38 10.17 -4.58
C ASP A 399 -25.10 9.73 -3.13
N ILE A 400 -24.33 8.66 -2.93
CA ILE A 400 -24.08 8.06 -1.61
C ILE A 400 -22.59 7.83 -1.42
N ARG A 401 -22.03 8.49 -0.40
CA ARG A 401 -20.68 8.20 0.11
C ARG A 401 -20.79 7.28 1.32
N ALA A 402 -20.39 6.02 1.16
CA ALA A 402 -20.36 5.05 2.24
C ALA A 402 -19.34 5.47 3.29
N MET A 403 -19.83 5.86 4.46
CA MET A 403 -19.03 6.24 5.62
C MET A 403 -19.87 6.06 6.86
N LEU A 404 -19.34 5.41 7.89
CA LEU A 404 -19.98 5.27 9.18
C LEU A 404 -19.77 6.56 9.98
N ALA A 405 -20.68 7.54 9.77
CA ALA A 405 -20.55 8.90 10.27
C ALA A 405 -21.28 9.10 11.60
N PHE A 406 -20.79 10.02 12.42
CA PHE A 406 -21.45 10.43 13.66
C PHE A 406 -22.74 11.22 13.38
N THR A 407 -23.82 10.81 14.03
CA THR A 407 -25.15 11.43 13.94
C THR A 407 -25.80 11.53 15.34
N ASP A 408 -26.79 12.41 15.48
CA ASP A 408 -27.69 12.31 16.62
C ASP A 408 -28.72 11.18 16.45
N SER A 409 -29.53 10.92 17.46
CA SER A 409 -30.56 9.88 17.46
C SER A 409 -31.66 10.09 16.40
N ALA A 410 -31.86 11.34 15.93
CA ALA A 410 -32.77 11.68 14.83
C ALA A 410 -32.15 11.42 13.46
N GLY A 411 -30.83 11.18 13.39
CA GLY A 411 -30.08 10.94 12.15
C GLY A 411 -29.50 12.20 11.50
N ARG A 412 -29.51 13.33 12.17
CA ARG A 412 -28.82 14.53 11.74
C ARG A 412 -27.31 14.32 11.88
N LEU A 413 -26.55 14.60 10.83
CA LEU A 413 -25.09 14.59 10.89
C LEU A 413 -24.59 15.61 11.93
N LEU A 414 -23.63 15.20 12.76
CA LEU A 414 -22.90 16.07 13.65
C LEU A 414 -21.71 16.69 12.89
N ASP A 415 -21.50 18.00 13.08
CA ASP A 415 -20.29 18.65 12.54
C ASP A 415 -19.09 18.18 13.36
N GLY A 416 -18.15 17.53 12.70
CA GLY A 416 -17.04 16.85 13.35
C GLY A 416 -15.67 17.27 12.81
N SER A 417 -14.66 17.25 13.70
CA SER A 417 -13.26 17.39 13.32
C SER A 417 -12.34 16.52 14.18
N ILE A 418 -11.20 16.10 13.61
CA ILE A 418 -10.13 15.42 14.34
C ILE A 418 -9.22 16.50 14.91
N THR A 419 -9.14 16.61 16.23
CA THR A 419 -8.39 17.66 16.92
C THR A 419 -6.98 17.24 17.29
N SER A 420 -6.74 15.94 17.53
CA SER A 420 -5.39 15.37 17.69
C SER A 420 -5.31 13.92 17.29
N SER A 421 -4.06 13.47 17.03
CA SER A 421 -3.67 12.08 16.79
C SER A 421 -2.40 11.82 17.61
N GLU A 422 -2.45 10.86 18.54
CA GLU A 422 -1.41 10.67 19.54
C GLU A 422 -1.13 9.18 19.83
N ASN A 423 0.13 8.86 20.14
CA ASN A 423 0.51 7.53 20.65
C ASN A 423 0.14 7.39 22.13
N ALA A 424 -0.81 6.53 22.43
CA ALA A 424 -1.24 6.19 23.77
C ALA A 424 -0.76 4.76 24.13
N ASN A 425 0.52 4.64 24.49
CA ASN A 425 1.16 3.37 24.85
C ASN A 425 1.07 2.28 23.76
N GLY A 426 1.46 2.63 22.51
CA GLY A 426 1.42 1.73 21.37
C GLY A 426 0.05 1.61 20.69
N ARG A 427 -0.96 2.34 21.19
CA ARG A 427 -2.30 2.48 20.60
C ARG A 427 -2.45 3.88 20.01
N LEU A 428 -3.19 4.02 18.92
CA LEU A 428 -3.49 5.33 18.36
C LEU A 428 -4.74 5.91 19.00
N ARG A 429 -4.59 7.05 19.66
CA ARG A 429 -5.71 7.85 20.17
C ARG A 429 -6.02 8.98 19.19
N LEU A 430 -7.29 9.12 18.82
CA LEU A 430 -7.82 10.30 18.14
C LEU A 430 -8.77 11.03 19.08
N ALA A 431 -8.58 12.33 19.21
CA ALA A 431 -9.56 13.20 19.84
C ALA A 431 -10.41 13.89 18.77
N PHE A 432 -11.69 14.03 19.03
CA PHE A 432 -12.67 14.65 18.15
C PHE A 432 -13.37 15.81 18.84
N ASP A 433 -13.79 16.79 18.05
CA ASP A 433 -14.87 17.72 18.39
C ASP A 433 -16.10 17.32 17.57
N LEU A 434 -17.24 17.08 18.21
CA LEU A 434 -18.52 16.73 17.58
C LEU A 434 -19.59 17.74 18.05
N ASP A 435 -19.95 18.73 17.22
CA ASP A 435 -20.88 19.83 17.58
C ASP A 435 -20.50 20.50 18.93
N GLY A 436 -19.18 20.68 19.21
CA GLY A 436 -18.68 21.26 20.46
C GLY A 436 -18.54 20.27 21.63
N HIS A 437 -18.76 18.98 21.42
CA HIS A 437 -18.56 17.95 22.43
C HIS A 437 -17.25 17.19 22.16
N ALA A 438 -16.44 17.00 23.19
CA ALA A 438 -15.25 16.19 23.10
C ALA A 438 -15.62 14.69 23.01
N ALA A 439 -15.04 14.02 22.01
CA ALA A 439 -15.16 12.56 21.80
C ALA A 439 -13.79 11.97 21.49
N GLU A 440 -13.64 10.67 21.59
CA GLU A 440 -12.37 10.01 21.28
C GLU A 440 -12.55 8.62 20.66
N ALA A 441 -11.53 8.18 19.90
CA ALA A 441 -11.35 6.81 19.49
C ALA A 441 -9.95 6.33 19.84
N LEU A 442 -9.84 5.07 20.30
CA LEU A 442 -8.59 4.44 20.67
C LEU A 442 -8.45 3.13 19.90
N MET A 443 -7.57 3.10 18.89
CA MET A 443 -7.26 1.94 18.05
C MET A 443 -6.14 1.12 18.67
N GLY A 444 -6.33 -0.19 18.77
CA GLY A 444 -5.33 -1.17 19.18
C GLY A 444 -5.46 -2.46 18.36
N GLU A 445 -4.56 -3.42 18.54
CA GLU A 445 -4.58 -4.66 17.75
C GLU A 445 -5.88 -5.47 17.88
N THR A 446 -6.64 -5.30 18.97
CA THR A 446 -7.86 -6.06 19.27
C THR A 446 -9.15 -5.38 18.83
N GLY A 447 -9.08 -4.15 18.31
CA GLY A 447 -10.23 -3.38 17.85
C GLY A 447 -10.16 -1.90 18.18
N ILE A 448 -11.30 -1.24 18.05
CA ILE A 448 -11.48 0.21 18.20
C ILE A 448 -12.40 0.45 19.41
N GLU A 449 -11.94 1.19 20.40
CA GLU A 449 -12.76 1.72 21.49
C GLU A 449 -13.18 3.15 21.14
N ILE A 450 -14.46 3.47 21.30
CA ILE A 450 -15.02 4.78 20.96
C ILE A 450 -15.76 5.32 22.18
N ASP A 451 -15.48 6.58 22.54
CA ASP A 451 -16.28 7.38 23.48
C ASP A 451 -16.88 8.55 22.70
N THR A 452 -18.19 8.55 22.53
CA THR A 452 -18.91 9.60 21.80
C THR A 452 -19.03 10.92 22.57
N GLY A 453 -18.63 10.95 23.85
CA GLY A 453 -18.68 12.12 24.72
C GLY A 453 -20.08 12.53 25.16
N ALA A 454 -21.12 12.12 24.43
CA ALA A 454 -22.51 12.44 24.73
C ALA A 454 -23.45 11.27 24.47
N VAL A 455 -24.46 11.10 25.30
CA VAL A 455 -25.53 10.10 25.08
C VAL A 455 -26.40 10.52 23.90
N GLY A 456 -26.84 9.53 23.10
CA GLY A 456 -27.68 9.78 21.92
C GLY A 456 -26.89 10.09 20.65
N VAL A 457 -25.56 10.03 20.69
CA VAL A 457 -24.72 10.02 19.52
C VAL A 457 -24.61 8.61 18.98
N GLU A 458 -24.85 8.42 17.70
CA GLU A 458 -24.81 7.16 16.99
C GLU A 458 -23.85 7.22 15.82
N LEU A 459 -23.43 6.07 15.28
CA LEU A 459 -22.79 6.00 13.98
C LEU A 459 -23.77 5.40 12.97
N ARG A 460 -23.90 6.09 11.83
CA ARG A 460 -24.79 5.65 10.73
C ARG A 460 -24.07 5.65 9.41
N MET A 461 -24.36 4.62 8.61
CA MET A 461 -23.88 4.48 7.24
C MET A 461 -25.06 4.17 6.31
N SER A 462 -25.04 4.76 5.12
CA SER A 462 -25.80 4.33 3.97
C SER A 462 -24.86 3.93 2.86
N VAL A 463 -25.22 2.91 2.08
CA VAL A 463 -24.41 2.40 0.96
C VAL A 463 -25.20 2.40 -0.34
N ASN A 464 -24.50 2.52 -1.47
CA ASN A 464 -25.11 2.30 -2.77
C ASN A 464 -25.36 0.81 -3.00
N SER A 465 -24.37 -0.02 -2.72
CA SER A 465 -24.47 -1.48 -2.65
C SER A 465 -23.32 -2.01 -1.79
N TYR A 466 -23.41 -3.24 -1.30
CA TYR A 466 -22.30 -3.91 -0.63
C TYR A 466 -21.32 -4.60 -1.61
N ALA A 467 -21.40 -4.25 -2.90
CA ALA A 467 -20.63 -4.86 -3.99
C ALA A 467 -20.73 -6.41 -3.94
N ASP A 468 -19.60 -7.11 -3.85
CA ASP A 468 -19.48 -8.57 -3.79
C ASP A 468 -19.49 -9.13 -2.35
N THR A 469 -19.90 -8.32 -1.37
CA THR A 469 -20.01 -8.71 0.04
C THR A 469 -21.48 -8.86 0.44
N THR A 470 -21.81 -9.91 1.16
CA THR A 470 -23.14 -10.08 1.76
C THR A 470 -23.08 -9.93 3.27
N LEU A 471 -24.05 -9.23 3.85
CA LEU A 471 -24.17 -8.98 5.27
C LEU A 471 -25.44 -9.63 5.81
N SER A 472 -25.37 -10.20 7.00
CA SER A 472 -26.52 -10.69 7.74
C SER A 472 -26.34 -10.44 9.24
N GLN A 473 -27.40 -9.98 9.91
CA GLN A 473 -27.37 -9.77 11.35
C GLN A 473 -27.59 -11.10 12.06
N THR A 474 -26.64 -11.51 12.91
CA THR A 474 -26.75 -12.76 13.67
C THR A 474 -27.40 -12.57 15.04
N ASP A 475 -27.11 -11.43 15.67
CA ASP A 475 -27.71 -10.97 16.92
C ASP A 475 -27.62 -9.44 17.02
N VAL A 476 -27.98 -8.86 18.16
CA VAL A 476 -28.03 -7.41 18.34
C VAL A 476 -26.65 -6.73 18.41
N VAL A 477 -25.57 -7.49 18.56
CA VAL A 477 -24.19 -6.98 18.65
C VAL A 477 -23.27 -7.52 17.56
N THR A 478 -23.76 -8.39 16.66
CA THR A 478 -22.91 -9.09 15.69
C THR A 478 -23.52 -9.11 14.29
N ILE A 479 -22.71 -8.70 13.32
CA ILE A 479 -23.02 -8.84 11.88
C ILE A 479 -22.02 -9.84 11.28
N LYS A 480 -22.56 -10.82 10.56
CA LYS A 480 -21.80 -11.75 9.73
C LYS A 480 -21.63 -11.16 8.34
N TYR A 481 -20.43 -11.25 7.85
CA TYR A 481 -20.03 -10.93 6.47
C TYR A 481 -19.66 -12.20 5.72
N SER A 482 -19.90 -12.21 4.40
CA SER A 482 -19.38 -13.22 3.49
C SER A 482 -18.83 -12.52 2.25
N HIS A 483 -17.57 -12.78 1.93
CA HIS A 483 -16.84 -12.16 0.82
C HIS A 483 -15.89 -13.19 0.19
N ASN A 484 -16.01 -13.45 -1.10
CA ASN A 484 -15.17 -14.40 -1.85
C ASN A 484 -14.96 -15.76 -1.14
N GLY A 485 -16.06 -16.31 -0.59
CA GLY A 485 -16.03 -17.60 0.11
C GLY A 485 -15.59 -17.54 1.59
N ALA A 486 -15.00 -16.44 2.05
CA ALA A 486 -14.68 -16.23 3.45
C ALA A 486 -15.90 -15.77 4.25
N SER A 487 -15.98 -16.18 5.53
CA SER A 487 -16.99 -15.70 6.49
C SER A 487 -16.29 -15.11 7.70
N TYR A 488 -16.68 -13.90 8.10
CA TYR A 488 -16.11 -13.17 9.22
C TYR A 488 -17.18 -12.28 9.87
N PHE A 489 -16.84 -11.61 10.98
CA PHE A 489 -17.82 -10.94 11.80
C PHE A 489 -17.32 -9.57 12.25
N LEU A 490 -18.23 -8.60 12.28
CA LEU A 490 -18.10 -7.36 13.03
C LEU A 490 -18.92 -7.49 14.30
N ARG A 491 -18.30 -7.25 15.44
CA ARG A 491 -18.93 -7.24 16.75
C ARG A 491 -18.80 -5.86 17.40
N ALA A 492 -19.89 -5.36 17.96
CA ALA A 492 -19.92 -4.12 18.74
C ALA A 492 -20.31 -4.42 20.20
N ASP A 493 -19.34 -4.36 21.12
CA ASP A 493 -19.60 -4.53 22.54
C ASP A 493 -19.99 -3.18 23.17
N GLY A 494 -21.10 -3.11 23.91
CA GLY A 494 -21.64 -1.88 24.50
C GLY A 494 -22.45 -1.03 23.52
N ALA A 495 -22.91 -1.63 22.42
CA ALA A 495 -23.79 -0.99 21.45
C ALA A 495 -24.72 -2.00 20.78
N THR A 496 -25.83 -1.53 20.27
CA THR A 496 -26.76 -2.29 19.44
C THR A 496 -26.50 -2.01 17.96
N LEU A 497 -26.35 -3.07 17.17
CA LEU A 497 -26.26 -3.01 15.71
C LEU A 497 -27.64 -3.14 15.08
N ILE A 498 -27.93 -2.33 14.07
CA ILE A 498 -29.13 -2.45 13.24
C ILE A 498 -28.67 -2.44 11.79
N LEU A 499 -28.81 -3.60 11.13
CA LEU A 499 -28.55 -3.77 9.71
C LEU A 499 -29.83 -3.61 8.92
N GLY A 500 -29.85 -2.63 8.00
CA GLY A 500 -30.87 -2.48 6.96
C GLY A 500 -30.36 -2.99 5.63
N GLU A 501 -31.21 -3.02 4.61
CA GLU A 501 -30.87 -3.48 3.27
C GLU A 501 -29.64 -2.72 2.69
N ARG A 502 -29.58 -1.41 2.91
CA ARG A 502 -28.51 -0.52 2.40
C ARG A 502 -28.01 0.43 3.49
N SER A 503 -28.06 0.01 4.74
CA SER A 503 -27.67 0.86 5.86
C SER A 503 -27.19 0.04 7.05
N LEU A 504 -26.33 0.65 7.86
CA LEU A 504 -25.88 0.13 9.14
C LEU A 504 -25.95 1.24 10.19
N ARG A 505 -26.47 0.92 11.36
CA ARG A 505 -26.42 1.79 12.54
C ARG A 505 -25.73 1.08 13.69
N ILE A 506 -24.89 1.82 14.41
CA ILE A 506 -24.31 1.42 15.68
C ILE A 506 -24.84 2.40 16.72
N ILE A 507 -25.63 1.90 17.66
CA ILE A 507 -26.31 2.68 18.70
C ILE A 507 -25.65 2.32 20.03
N PRO A 508 -24.79 3.19 20.62
CA PRO A 508 -24.18 2.95 21.92
C PRO A 508 -25.22 2.83 23.04
N ASP A 509 -25.01 1.91 23.98
CA ASP A 509 -25.84 1.77 25.19
C ASP A 509 -25.66 2.97 26.17
N GLY A 510 -24.52 3.66 26.04
CA GLY A 510 -24.13 4.85 26.78
C GLY A 510 -23.32 5.80 25.90
N THR A 511 -22.12 6.20 26.34
CA THR A 511 -21.19 6.97 25.49
C THR A 511 -20.05 6.11 24.98
N LYS A 512 -19.80 4.93 25.58
CA LYS A 512 -18.65 4.06 25.28
C LYS A 512 -19.07 2.73 24.68
N PHE A 513 -18.35 2.33 23.63
CA PHE A 513 -18.50 1.01 23.01
C PHE A 513 -17.20 0.62 22.30
N SER A 514 -17.11 -0.63 21.83
CA SER A 514 -15.98 -1.07 21.02
C SER A 514 -16.44 -1.83 19.78
N ILE A 515 -15.66 -1.71 18.71
CA ILE A 515 -15.82 -2.44 17.46
C ILE A 515 -14.66 -3.42 17.33
N LYS A 516 -14.97 -4.69 17.04
CA LYS A 516 -14.00 -5.77 16.87
C LYS A 516 -14.23 -6.49 15.55
N PHE A 517 -13.14 -6.93 14.95
CA PHE A 517 -13.13 -7.87 13.85
C PHE A 517 -12.85 -9.27 14.40
N GLU A 518 -13.63 -10.26 13.97
CA GLU A 518 -13.44 -11.66 14.31
C GLU A 518 -13.50 -12.50 13.03
N SER A 519 -12.41 -13.20 12.68
CA SER A 519 -12.44 -14.27 11.70
C SER A 519 -12.63 -15.60 12.45
N ARG A 520 -13.55 -16.42 11.98
CA ARG A 520 -13.64 -17.82 12.44
C ARG A 520 -13.00 -18.68 11.36
N GLY A 521 -11.77 -19.13 11.67
CA GLY A 521 -11.11 -20.16 10.88
C GLY A 521 -11.88 -21.48 10.85
#